data_abe7e7c1d83f49603854f48c7a13fbd5
#
_entry.id   abe7e7c1d83f49603854f48c7a13fbd5
#
_cell.length_a   1.000
_cell.length_b   1.000
_cell.length_c   1.000
_cell.angle_alpha   90.00
_cell.angle_beta   90.00
_cell.angle_gamma   90.00
#
_symmetry.space_group_name_H-M   'P 1'
#
loop_
_entity.id
_entity.type
_entity.pdbx_description
1 polymer ?
#
loop_
_entity_poly.entity_id
_entity_poly.type
_entity_poly.pdbx_seq_one_letter_code
_entity_poly.pdbx_strand_id
1 'polypeptide(L)'
;MKKLTILLGLVFTVFTAIADEGMWLPQLLGQQVYDDMVKRGLKLTKEQLYSINKASLKDAIVMFNGGCTGEIVSAQGLLFTNHHCGYGAIAAASTVQNNYLRDGFYAKSLGEEIPAKGLYVLFLKRIDDVTKSIDSAVGTLTGADRLKKVQETVAALNKSLSDPTNNVVTTVIAHFKGNQYLAYVYERYDDIRLVGTPPESIGKFGGDTDNWEWPRHTGGFSVFRVYMSKDGKPAGYDAANVPLKPKYFLPVSIKGVKDGDYAMIYGYPGSTNRYETSYGVKMKTDIENPTRVNLRDMRLKHMFDEMKKDDATRLKLASNYASIANYWKFYDGEAKQLLKYKVFEQKQADEAKFKAWAKGKPEFENIFSEWEKAYEKWRPYEKHRWFINEGILGSPLLAFASSMMLLESELVKKGPDNADVKRLLTSINNRRKDFVASEVVGS
;
A
#
# COMPACT_ATOMS: atom_id res chain seq x y z
N MET A 1 10.83 -57.65 -8.18
CA MET A 1 9.50 -57.06 -8.21
C MET A 1 9.16 -56.18 -7.00
N LYS A 2 9.65 -56.42 -5.78
CA LYS A 2 9.38 -55.56 -4.60
C LYS A 2 10.08 -54.20 -4.58
N LYS A 3 11.13 -53.97 -5.36
CA LYS A 3 11.83 -52.67 -5.45
C LYS A 3 11.21 -51.69 -6.43
N LEU A 4 10.39 -52.15 -7.37
CA LEU A 4 9.69 -51.31 -8.35
C LEU A 4 8.41 -50.70 -7.77
N THR A 5 7.79 -51.35 -6.79
CA THR A 5 6.57 -50.90 -6.14
C THR A 5 6.83 -49.75 -5.15
N ILE A 6 8.04 -49.66 -4.60
CA ILE A 6 8.45 -48.57 -3.69
C ILE A 6 8.76 -47.30 -4.48
N LEU A 7 9.26 -47.43 -5.71
CA LEU A 7 9.53 -46.26 -6.57
C LEU A 7 8.25 -45.62 -7.13
N LEU A 8 7.18 -46.39 -7.33
CA LEU A 8 5.85 -45.86 -7.76
C LEU A 8 5.09 -45.17 -6.62
N GLY A 9 5.38 -45.52 -5.35
CA GLY A 9 4.73 -44.90 -4.19
C GLY A 9 5.28 -43.51 -3.83
N LEU A 10 6.45 -43.15 -4.34
CA LEU A 10 7.12 -41.84 -4.05
C LEU A 10 6.82 -40.75 -5.07
N VAL A 11 6.03 -41.06 -6.13
CA VAL A 11 5.77 -40.10 -7.23
C VAL A 11 4.43 -39.34 -7.07
N PHE A 12 3.62 -39.65 -6.04
CA PHE A 12 2.27 -39.08 -5.92
C PHE A 12 2.00 -38.32 -4.62
N THR A 13 2.93 -37.44 -4.21
CA THR A 13 2.58 -36.38 -3.27
C THR A 13 3.25 -35.08 -3.68
N VAL A 14 3.07 -34.67 -4.92
CA VAL A 14 3.13 -33.27 -5.23
C VAL A 14 1.81 -32.68 -4.74
N PHE A 15 1.73 -32.33 -3.46
CA PHE A 15 0.72 -31.38 -3.01
C PHE A 15 0.99 -30.09 -3.77
N THR A 16 0.23 -29.87 -4.84
CA THR A 16 0.10 -28.55 -5.41
C THR A 16 -0.54 -27.71 -4.31
N ALA A 17 0.27 -26.94 -3.60
CA ALA A 17 -0.24 -25.87 -2.73
C ALA A 17 -0.93 -24.87 -3.66
N ILE A 18 -2.23 -25.05 -3.87
CA ILE A 18 -3.07 -24.09 -4.57
C ILE A 18 -3.27 -22.95 -3.58
N ALA A 19 -2.66 -21.82 -3.86
CA ALA A 19 -2.91 -20.63 -3.08
C ALA A 19 -4.39 -20.25 -3.18
N ASP A 20 -5.01 -19.97 -2.04
CA ASP A 20 -6.39 -19.50 -2.00
C ASP A 20 -6.49 -18.14 -2.67
N GLU A 21 -7.52 -17.97 -3.46
CA GLU A 21 -7.70 -16.79 -4.28
C GLU A 21 -8.60 -15.76 -3.61
N GLY A 22 -8.29 -14.48 -3.85
CA GLY A 22 -9.13 -13.33 -3.53
C GLY A 22 -8.61 -12.49 -2.37
N MET A 23 -9.03 -11.23 -2.40
CA MET A 23 -8.94 -10.29 -1.27
C MET A 23 -10.37 -9.91 -0.91
N TRP A 24 -10.84 -10.41 0.24
CA TRP A 24 -12.22 -10.28 0.66
C TRP A 24 -12.38 -9.07 1.59
N LEU A 25 -13.41 -8.26 1.34
CA LEU A 25 -13.80 -7.21 2.28
C LEU A 25 -14.55 -7.88 3.45
N PRO A 26 -14.05 -7.81 4.69
CA PRO A 26 -14.68 -8.49 5.83
C PRO A 26 -16.14 -8.10 6.07
N GLN A 27 -16.49 -6.83 5.78
CA GLN A 27 -17.87 -6.33 5.83
C GLN A 27 -18.79 -7.01 4.83
N LEU A 28 -18.27 -7.35 3.64
CA LEU A 28 -19.03 -7.94 2.53
C LEU A 28 -18.76 -9.44 2.38
N LEU A 29 -18.20 -10.08 3.41
CA LEU A 29 -17.87 -11.49 3.39
C LEU A 29 -19.14 -12.33 3.20
N GLY A 30 -19.30 -12.90 1.99
CA GLY A 30 -20.43 -13.75 1.64
C GLY A 30 -20.46 -15.05 2.44
N GLN A 31 -21.63 -15.69 2.53
CA GLN A 31 -21.79 -16.92 3.32
C GLN A 31 -20.89 -18.04 2.80
N GLN A 32 -20.83 -18.21 1.48
CA GLN A 32 -20.01 -19.25 0.86
C GLN A 32 -18.51 -19.14 1.23
N VAL A 33 -17.95 -17.91 1.16
CA VAL A 33 -16.54 -17.68 1.51
C VAL A 33 -16.30 -17.93 3.01
N TYR A 34 -17.21 -17.46 3.85
CA TYR A 34 -17.14 -17.68 5.29
C TYR A 34 -17.21 -19.17 5.64
N ASP A 35 -18.13 -19.92 5.03
CA ASP A 35 -18.26 -21.35 5.25
C ASP A 35 -17.01 -22.13 4.82
N ASP A 36 -16.35 -21.68 3.74
CA ASP A 36 -15.09 -22.25 3.30
C ASP A 36 -13.95 -21.96 4.30
N MET A 37 -13.88 -20.73 4.81
CA MET A 37 -12.93 -20.38 5.88
C MET A 37 -13.15 -21.24 7.14
N VAL A 38 -14.42 -21.47 7.54
CA VAL A 38 -14.76 -22.34 8.68
C VAL A 38 -14.34 -23.78 8.43
N LYS A 39 -14.58 -24.33 7.23
CA LYS A 39 -14.12 -25.68 6.84
C LYS A 39 -12.60 -25.81 6.93
N ARG A 40 -11.87 -24.75 6.66
CA ARG A 40 -10.40 -24.70 6.76
C ARG A 40 -9.89 -24.47 8.19
N GLY A 41 -10.77 -24.22 9.16
CA GLY A 41 -10.42 -24.13 10.56
C GLY A 41 -10.62 -22.76 11.22
N LEU A 42 -11.23 -21.79 10.53
CA LEU A 42 -11.61 -20.51 11.15
C LEU A 42 -12.60 -20.76 12.29
N LYS A 43 -12.28 -20.21 13.47
CA LYS A 43 -13.13 -20.31 14.68
C LYS A 43 -13.84 -19.03 15.05
N LEU A 44 -13.53 -17.93 14.33
CA LEU A 44 -14.13 -16.62 14.60
C LEU A 44 -15.47 -16.47 13.86
N THR A 45 -16.42 -15.80 14.49
CA THR A 45 -17.68 -15.40 13.84
C THR A 45 -17.46 -14.22 12.90
N LYS A 46 -18.38 -13.99 11.98
CA LYS A 46 -18.35 -12.80 11.10
C LYS A 46 -18.31 -11.50 11.92
N GLU A 47 -19.03 -11.44 13.03
CA GLU A 47 -19.04 -10.26 13.92
C GLU A 47 -17.68 -10.05 14.60
N GLN A 48 -16.99 -11.12 14.97
CA GLN A 48 -15.64 -11.04 15.50
C GLN A 48 -14.61 -10.62 14.47
N LEU A 49 -14.83 -10.95 13.19
CA LEU A 49 -13.98 -10.48 12.10
C LEU A 49 -14.21 -8.98 11.85
N TYR A 50 -15.47 -8.56 11.75
CA TYR A 50 -15.85 -7.18 11.49
C TYR A 50 -17.16 -6.82 12.15
N SER A 51 -17.14 -5.78 13.00
CA SER A 51 -18.33 -5.17 13.59
C SER A 51 -18.14 -3.67 13.75
N ILE A 52 -19.19 -2.90 13.48
CA ILE A 52 -19.22 -1.46 13.80
C ILE A 52 -19.76 -1.19 15.21
N ASN A 53 -20.51 -2.14 15.76
CA ASN A 53 -21.21 -1.98 17.05
C ASN A 53 -20.43 -2.59 18.22
N LYS A 54 -19.63 -3.64 17.98
CA LYS A 54 -18.84 -4.34 18.98
C LYS A 54 -17.36 -4.30 18.62
N ALA A 55 -16.50 -4.55 19.60
CA ALA A 55 -15.08 -4.75 19.36
C ALA A 55 -14.85 -6.00 18.50
N SER A 56 -14.02 -5.87 17.49
CA SER A 56 -13.72 -6.92 16.50
C SER A 56 -12.28 -6.80 16.00
N LEU A 57 -11.81 -7.74 15.18
CA LEU A 57 -10.46 -7.70 14.63
C LEU A 57 -10.12 -6.37 13.95
N LYS A 58 -11.09 -5.71 13.29
CA LYS A 58 -10.86 -4.42 12.65
C LYS A 58 -10.36 -3.33 13.62
N ASP A 59 -10.68 -3.43 14.93
CA ASP A 59 -10.30 -2.44 15.93
C ASP A 59 -8.86 -2.64 16.43
N ALA A 60 -8.25 -3.78 16.12
CA ALA A 60 -6.84 -4.06 16.42
C ALA A 60 -5.93 -3.85 15.20
N ILE A 61 -6.48 -3.72 14.01
CA ILE A 61 -5.73 -3.58 12.76
C ILE A 61 -5.83 -2.15 12.27
N VAL A 62 -4.70 -1.51 12.07
CA VAL A 62 -4.62 -0.11 11.64
C VAL A 62 -3.98 0.04 10.27
N MET A 63 -4.38 1.06 9.54
CA MET A 63 -3.61 1.53 8.39
C MET A 63 -2.46 2.38 8.91
N PHE A 64 -1.24 1.92 8.69
CA PHE A 64 -0.02 2.56 9.14
C PHE A 64 0.52 3.47 8.03
N ASN A 65 0.64 4.76 8.32
CA ASN A 65 1.17 5.79 7.41
C ASN A 65 0.54 5.79 6.01
N GLY A 66 -0.76 5.46 5.92
CA GLY A 66 -1.54 5.52 4.67
C GLY A 66 -1.25 4.45 3.62
N GLY A 67 -0.40 3.45 3.91
CA GLY A 67 -0.05 2.44 2.91
C GLY A 67 0.34 1.07 3.45
N CYS A 68 0.65 0.96 4.74
CA CYS A 68 0.98 -0.29 5.39
C CYS A 68 -0.10 -0.74 6.37
N THR A 69 0.00 -1.97 6.84
CA THR A 69 -0.79 -2.49 7.96
C THR A 69 0.04 -2.52 9.22
N GLY A 70 -0.56 -2.17 10.35
CA GLY A 70 -0.04 -2.40 11.68
C GLY A 70 -1.09 -3.09 12.54
N GLU A 71 -0.64 -3.80 13.55
CA GLU A 71 -1.51 -4.48 14.51
C GLU A 71 -1.24 -4.03 15.94
N ILE A 72 -2.30 -3.73 16.68
CA ILE A 72 -2.24 -3.41 18.09
C ILE A 72 -2.17 -4.74 18.87
N VAL A 73 -1.11 -4.91 19.64
CA VAL A 73 -0.80 -6.18 20.32
C VAL A 73 -0.78 -6.09 21.86
N SER A 74 -1.17 -4.93 22.42
CA SER A 74 -1.28 -4.77 23.87
C SER A 74 -2.39 -3.81 24.28
N ALA A 75 -2.81 -3.90 25.52
CA ALA A 75 -3.76 -2.98 26.15
C ALA A 75 -3.23 -1.55 26.32
N GLN A 76 -1.96 -1.31 26.00
CA GLN A 76 -1.27 -0.02 26.07
C GLN A 76 -0.81 0.46 24.69
N GLY A 77 -1.55 0.14 23.63
CA GLY A 77 -1.34 0.67 22.29
C GLY A 77 -0.01 0.27 21.62
N LEU A 78 0.65 -0.82 22.09
CA LEU A 78 1.84 -1.35 21.40
C LEU A 78 1.43 -1.85 20.02
N LEU A 79 2.18 -1.44 18.99
CA LEU A 79 1.87 -1.68 17.60
C LEU A 79 3.04 -2.37 16.93
N PHE A 80 2.77 -3.48 16.25
CA PHE A 80 3.71 -4.16 15.38
C PHE A 80 3.43 -3.81 13.92
N THR A 81 4.49 -3.70 13.14
CA THR A 81 4.42 -3.56 11.66
C THR A 81 5.70 -4.08 11.03
N ASN A 82 5.77 -4.09 9.71
CA ASN A 82 6.99 -4.49 9.03
C ASN A 82 8.11 -3.45 9.19
N HIS A 83 9.37 -3.93 9.16
CA HIS A 83 10.55 -3.07 9.19
C HIS A 83 10.54 -2.05 8.05
N HIS A 84 10.21 -2.46 6.82
CA HIS A 84 10.15 -1.56 5.68
C HIS A 84 9.06 -0.49 5.81
N CYS A 85 7.98 -0.73 6.56
CA CYS A 85 6.94 0.26 6.85
C CYS A 85 7.42 1.33 7.83
N GLY A 86 8.22 0.93 8.83
CA GLY A 86 8.85 1.84 9.79
C GLY A 86 10.14 2.49 9.30
N TYR A 87 10.69 2.03 8.18
CA TYR A 87 12.04 2.38 7.72
C TYR A 87 12.30 3.89 7.65
N GLY A 88 11.36 4.65 7.06
CA GLY A 88 11.47 6.10 6.97
C GLY A 88 11.47 6.80 8.34
N ALA A 89 10.63 6.35 9.27
CA ALA A 89 10.58 6.91 10.62
C ALA A 89 11.84 6.57 11.42
N ILE A 90 12.37 5.34 11.27
CA ILE A 90 13.62 4.89 11.91
C ILE A 90 14.80 5.70 11.36
N ALA A 91 14.88 5.88 10.04
CA ALA A 91 15.91 6.69 9.40
C ALA A 91 15.85 8.15 9.87
N ALA A 92 14.66 8.74 9.96
CA ALA A 92 14.47 10.12 10.44
C ALA A 92 14.82 10.30 11.93
N ALA A 93 14.67 9.26 12.75
CA ALA A 93 15.09 9.25 14.14
C ALA A 93 16.62 9.04 14.31
N SER A 94 17.30 8.54 13.29
CA SER A 94 18.72 8.23 13.31
C SER A 94 19.59 9.47 13.08
N THR A 95 20.76 9.45 13.68
CA THR A 95 21.86 10.39 13.43
C THR A 95 23.13 9.59 13.14
N VAL A 96 24.20 10.24 12.72
CA VAL A 96 25.50 9.58 12.54
C VAL A 96 26.00 8.96 13.85
N GLN A 97 25.76 9.64 14.99
CA GLN A 97 26.17 9.19 16.32
C GLN A 97 25.25 8.11 16.90
N ASN A 98 23.95 8.19 16.62
CA ASN A 98 22.92 7.26 17.07
C ASN A 98 22.19 6.70 15.85
N ASN A 99 22.83 5.78 15.15
CA ASN A 99 22.31 5.21 13.91
C ASN A 99 21.36 4.02 14.20
N TYR A 100 20.14 4.33 14.63
CA TYR A 100 19.12 3.32 14.97
C TYR A 100 18.73 2.43 13.78
N LEU A 101 18.88 2.93 12.57
CA LEU A 101 18.65 2.12 11.36
C LEU A 101 19.72 1.02 11.24
N ARG A 102 21.01 1.37 11.40
CA ARG A 102 22.12 0.43 11.31
C ARG A 102 22.22 -0.50 12.53
N ASP A 103 22.11 0.07 13.73
CA ASP A 103 22.46 -0.59 14.99
C ASP A 103 21.26 -1.19 15.71
N GLY A 104 20.04 -0.83 15.31
CA GLY A 104 18.82 -1.15 16.02
C GLY A 104 18.56 -0.23 17.20
N PHE A 105 17.36 -0.36 17.78
CA PHE A 105 16.93 0.41 18.96
C PHE A 105 15.84 -0.34 19.72
N TYR A 106 15.88 -0.31 21.04
CA TYR A 106 14.81 -0.80 21.89
C TYR A 106 14.70 0.06 23.14
N ALA A 107 13.56 0.77 23.27
CA ALA A 107 13.23 1.56 24.46
C ALA A 107 13.00 0.63 25.67
N LYS A 108 13.58 0.95 26.81
CA LYS A 108 13.43 0.22 28.08
C LYS A 108 12.28 0.76 28.94
N SER A 109 11.81 1.96 28.62
CA SER A 109 10.72 2.63 29.32
C SER A 109 9.94 3.52 28.33
N LEU A 110 8.73 3.96 28.72
CA LEU A 110 7.92 4.89 27.93
C LEU A 110 8.65 6.22 27.69
N GLY A 111 9.52 6.64 28.62
CA GLY A 111 10.29 7.88 28.49
C GLY A 111 11.41 7.81 27.45
N GLU A 112 11.82 6.62 27.03
CA GLU A 112 12.84 6.42 26.00
C GLU A 112 12.24 6.26 24.61
N GLU A 113 10.92 6.11 24.49
CA GLU A 113 10.24 5.97 23.19
C GLU A 113 10.38 7.23 22.36
N ILE A 114 10.80 7.09 21.10
CA ILE A 114 11.18 8.23 20.23
C ILE A 114 9.98 8.68 19.41
N PRO A 115 9.54 9.96 19.50
CA PRO A 115 8.46 10.48 18.68
C PRO A 115 8.78 10.37 17.17
N ALA A 116 7.91 9.70 16.42
CA ALA A 116 8.01 9.56 14.96
C ALA A 116 7.24 10.69 14.27
N LYS A 117 7.89 11.83 14.08
CA LYS A 117 7.25 13.03 13.50
C LYS A 117 6.66 12.76 12.13
N GLY A 118 5.40 13.17 11.95
CA GLY A 118 4.67 13.02 10.68
C GLY A 118 4.09 11.63 10.43
N LEU A 119 4.42 10.66 11.27
CA LEU A 119 3.81 9.33 11.25
C LEU A 119 2.42 9.38 11.87
N TYR A 120 1.48 8.65 11.29
CA TYR A 120 0.12 8.53 11.81
C TYR A 120 -0.43 7.12 11.59
N VAL A 121 -1.46 6.79 12.36
CA VAL A 121 -2.24 5.57 12.15
C VAL A 121 -3.73 5.88 12.04
N LEU A 122 -4.43 5.06 11.27
CA LEU A 122 -5.85 5.18 11.03
C LEU A 122 -6.56 3.91 11.52
N PHE A 123 -7.49 4.08 12.47
CA PHE A 123 -8.37 3.03 12.94
C PHE A 123 -9.68 3.06 12.14
N LEU A 124 -10.04 1.96 11.50
CA LEU A 124 -11.28 1.89 10.72
C LEU A 124 -12.51 1.94 11.65
N LYS A 125 -13.33 2.97 11.48
CA LYS A 125 -14.63 3.09 12.20
C LYS A 125 -15.72 2.32 11.46
N ARG A 126 -15.89 2.60 10.16
CA ARG A 126 -16.89 1.96 9.30
C ARG A 126 -16.53 2.12 7.83
N ILE A 127 -17.22 1.37 7.00
CA ILE A 127 -17.16 1.47 5.54
C ILE A 127 -18.60 1.72 5.06
N ASP A 128 -18.82 2.78 4.29
CA ASP A 128 -20.12 3.14 3.75
C ASP A 128 -20.13 2.93 2.22
N ASP A 129 -21.15 2.29 1.66
CA ASP A 129 -21.30 2.20 0.20
C ASP A 129 -21.89 3.51 -0.32
N VAL A 130 -21.11 4.23 -1.11
CA VAL A 130 -21.47 5.53 -1.70
C VAL A 130 -21.67 5.47 -3.21
N THR A 131 -21.74 4.26 -3.78
CA THR A 131 -21.89 4.03 -5.22
C THR A 131 -23.09 4.80 -5.79
N LYS A 132 -24.27 4.68 -5.15
CA LYS A 132 -25.47 5.38 -5.58
C LYS A 132 -25.31 6.90 -5.62
N SER A 133 -24.58 7.47 -4.66
CA SER A 133 -24.34 8.92 -4.61
C SER A 133 -23.49 9.38 -5.79
N ILE A 134 -22.50 8.58 -6.17
CA ILE A 134 -21.64 8.87 -7.32
C ILE A 134 -22.40 8.67 -8.62
N ASP A 135 -23.11 7.55 -8.78
CA ASP A 135 -23.88 7.26 -9.99
C ASP A 135 -24.97 8.31 -10.24
N SER A 136 -25.66 8.75 -9.18
CA SER A 136 -26.65 9.82 -9.29
C SER A 136 -26.04 11.16 -9.71
N ALA A 137 -24.84 11.48 -9.20
CA ALA A 137 -24.15 12.72 -9.57
C ALA A 137 -23.61 12.69 -10.99
N VAL A 138 -23.18 11.53 -11.46
CA VAL A 138 -22.63 11.31 -12.81
C VAL A 138 -23.74 11.28 -13.86
N GLY A 139 -24.85 10.65 -13.56
CA GLY A 139 -25.99 10.50 -14.48
C GLY A 139 -25.58 9.86 -15.81
N THR A 140 -25.91 10.53 -16.91
CA THR A 140 -25.61 10.05 -18.29
C THR A 140 -24.27 10.53 -18.86
N LEU A 141 -23.43 11.20 -18.06
CA LEU A 141 -22.12 11.67 -18.50
C LEU A 141 -21.20 10.51 -18.92
N THR A 142 -20.42 10.72 -19.96
CA THR A 142 -19.46 9.75 -20.50
C THR A 142 -18.07 10.35 -20.66
N GLY A 143 -17.07 9.52 -20.92
CA GLY A 143 -15.70 9.95 -21.23
C GLY A 143 -15.07 10.87 -20.16
N ALA A 144 -14.45 11.95 -20.59
CA ALA A 144 -13.73 12.90 -19.74
C ALA A 144 -14.65 13.61 -18.73
N ASP A 145 -15.87 13.98 -19.13
CA ASP A 145 -16.84 14.68 -18.26
C ASP A 145 -17.30 13.76 -17.13
N ARG A 146 -17.55 12.48 -17.43
CA ARG A 146 -17.83 11.47 -16.40
C ARG A 146 -16.69 11.38 -15.40
N LEU A 147 -15.47 11.26 -15.88
CA LEU A 147 -14.28 11.12 -15.03
C LEU A 147 -14.10 12.33 -14.12
N LYS A 148 -14.24 13.53 -14.66
CA LYS A 148 -14.19 14.79 -13.90
C LYS A 148 -15.27 14.83 -12.83
N LYS A 149 -16.51 14.48 -13.17
CA LYS A 149 -17.64 14.47 -12.23
C LYS A 149 -17.47 13.46 -11.10
N VAL A 150 -16.94 12.27 -11.41
CA VAL A 150 -16.57 11.27 -10.39
C VAL A 150 -15.54 11.87 -9.42
N GLN A 151 -14.46 12.47 -9.92
CA GLN A 151 -13.42 13.07 -9.07
C GLN A 151 -13.96 14.18 -8.16
N GLU A 152 -14.81 15.07 -8.70
CA GLU A 152 -15.45 16.14 -7.93
C GLU A 152 -16.35 15.58 -6.83
N THR A 153 -17.14 14.56 -7.16
CA THR A 153 -18.08 13.92 -6.22
C THR A 153 -17.31 13.16 -5.13
N VAL A 154 -16.27 12.43 -5.47
CA VAL A 154 -15.37 11.77 -4.51
C VAL A 154 -14.74 12.79 -3.56
N ALA A 155 -14.25 13.92 -4.07
CA ALA A 155 -13.66 14.97 -3.25
C ALA A 155 -14.70 15.59 -2.29
N ALA A 156 -15.93 15.82 -2.76
CA ALA A 156 -17.02 16.32 -1.94
C ALA A 156 -17.42 15.33 -0.84
N LEU A 157 -17.52 14.03 -1.16
CA LEU A 157 -17.82 12.96 -0.19
C LEU A 157 -16.72 12.82 0.86
N ASN A 158 -15.44 12.82 0.44
CA ASN A 158 -14.32 12.81 1.36
C ASN A 158 -14.39 13.94 2.37
N LYS A 159 -14.74 15.16 1.91
CA LYS A 159 -14.88 16.33 2.77
C LYS A 159 -16.08 16.22 3.70
N SER A 160 -17.26 15.84 3.17
CA SER A 160 -18.52 15.83 3.95
C SER A 160 -18.58 14.73 5.00
N LEU A 161 -17.89 13.59 4.76
CA LEU A 161 -17.83 12.46 5.68
C LEU A 161 -16.64 12.53 6.65
N SER A 162 -15.77 13.51 6.50
CA SER A 162 -14.66 13.77 7.43
C SER A 162 -15.06 14.81 8.47
N ASP A 163 -14.51 14.66 9.67
CA ASP A 163 -14.67 15.63 10.77
C ASP A 163 -13.28 15.88 11.40
N PRO A 164 -12.54 16.88 10.90
CA PRO A 164 -11.20 17.20 11.40
C PRO A 164 -11.18 17.57 12.89
N THR A 165 -12.29 18.13 13.42
CA THR A 165 -12.39 18.49 14.85
C THR A 165 -12.33 17.28 15.76
N ASN A 166 -12.87 16.15 15.29
CA ASN A 166 -12.88 14.87 15.99
C ASN A 166 -11.86 13.86 15.42
N ASN A 167 -10.87 14.34 14.65
CA ASN A 167 -9.84 13.52 13.99
C ASN A 167 -10.42 12.38 13.12
N VAL A 168 -11.59 12.63 12.51
CA VAL A 168 -12.20 11.69 11.58
C VAL A 168 -11.77 12.07 10.15
N VAL A 169 -11.19 11.11 9.44
CA VAL A 169 -10.79 11.24 8.04
C VAL A 169 -11.49 10.19 7.20
N THR A 170 -11.88 10.57 5.99
CA THR A 170 -12.57 9.67 5.07
C THR A 170 -11.83 9.61 3.74
N THR A 171 -11.75 8.40 3.19
CA THR A 171 -11.23 8.16 1.84
C THR A 171 -12.22 7.30 1.06
N VAL A 172 -12.74 7.84 -0.02
CA VAL A 172 -13.57 7.09 -0.98
C VAL A 172 -12.66 6.38 -1.97
N ILE A 173 -12.79 5.07 -2.07
CA ILE A 173 -11.99 4.21 -2.95
C ILE A 173 -12.91 3.55 -3.97
N ALA A 174 -12.49 3.59 -5.24
CA ALA A 174 -13.14 2.86 -6.32
C ALA A 174 -12.71 1.39 -6.28
N HIS A 175 -13.68 0.49 -6.23
CA HIS A 175 -13.50 -0.95 -6.33
C HIS A 175 -13.99 -1.46 -7.70
N PHE A 176 -13.50 -2.62 -8.10
CA PHE A 176 -13.92 -3.28 -9.36
C PHE A 176 -13.87 -2.33 -10.57
N LYS A 177 -12.75 -1.59 -10.69
CA LYS A 177 -12.50 -0.59 -11.75
C LYS A 177 -13.60 0.50 -11.84
N GLY A 178 -14.18 0.89 -10.71
CA GLY A 178 -15.19 1.96 -10.62
C GLY A 178 -16.64 1.50 -10.73
N ASN A 179 -16.90 0.21 -10.58
CA ASN A 179 -18.27 -0.33 -10.49
C ASN A 179 -18.83 -0.25 -9.06
N GLN A 180 -17.98 -0.01 -8.06
CA GLN A 180 -18.39 0.22 -6.68
C GLN A 180 -17.50 1.28 -6.04
N TYR A 181 -18.08 2.12 -5.19
CA TYR A 181 -17.35 3.13 -4.43
C TYR A 181 -17.63 2.97 -2.95
N LEU A 182 -16.59 2.78 -2.16
CA LEU A 182 -16.70 2.61 -0.72
C LEU A 182 -15.97 3.76 0.00
N ALA A 183 -16.66 4.39 0.95
CA ALA A 183 -16.09 5.41 1.82
C ALA A 183 -15.57 4.74 3.09
N TYR A 184 -14.28 4.76 3.28
CA TYR A 184 -13.60 4.28 4.47
C TYR A 184 -13.46 5.41 5.45
N VAL A 185 -14.15 5.33 6.57
CA VAL A 185 -14.16 6.35 7.63
C VAL A 185 -13.25 5.89 8.75
N TYR A 186 -12.22 6.68 9.04
CA TYR A 186 -11.19 6.37 10.01
C TYR A 186 -11.14 7.39 11.15
N GLU A 187 -10.65 6.94 12.29
CA GLU A 187 -10.15 7.79 13.37
C GLU A 187 -8.63 7.85 13.30
N ARG A 188 -8.06 9.06 13.28
CA ARG A 188 -6.64 9.30 13.07
C ARG A 188 -5.92 9.66 14.37
N TYR A 189 -4.78 9.00 14.61
CA TYR A 189 -3.85 9.29 15.69
C TYR A 189 -2.51 9.73 15.12
N ASP A 190 -1.97 10.84 15.62
CA ASP A 190 -0.73 11.47 15.14
C ASP A 190 0.44 11.42 16.15
N ASP A 191 0.22 11.00 17.40
CA ASP A 191 1.32 10.74 18.35
C ASP A 191 1.69 9.25 18.30
N ILE A 192 2.65 8.94 17.44
CA ILE A 192 3.20 7.61 17.27
C ILE A 192 4.68 7.67 17.67
N ARG A 193 5.12 6.70 18.49
CA ARG A 193 6.50 6.66 18.97
C ARG A 193 7.16 5.33 18.63
N LEU A 194 8.42 5.39 18.21
CA LEU A 194 9.27 4.22 17.97
C LEU A 194 9.64 3.58 19.32
N VAL A 195 9.29 2.32 19.47
CA VAL A 195 9.59 1.50 20.66
C VAL A 195 10.77 0.58 20.39
N GLY A 196 10.85 0.03 19.17
CA GLY A 196 11.93 -0.85 18.82
C GLY A 196 12.04 -1.18 17.33
N THR A 197 13.25 -1.46 16.93
CA THR A 197 13.60 -1.95 15.60
C THR A 197 14.86 -2.79 15.69
N PRO A 198 14.93 -3.92 14.98
CA PRO A 198 16.20 -4.64 14.85
C PRO A 198 17.20 -3.82 14.03
N PRO A 199 18.50 -4.09 14.12
CA PRO A 199 19.46 -3.54 13.18
C PRO A 199 19.12 -3.90 11.72
N GLU A 200 19.48 -3.05 10.77
CA GLU A 200 19.17 -3.24 9.34
C GLU A 200 19.66 -4.59 8.81
N SER A 201 20.79 -5.09 9.32
CA SER A 201 21.30 -6.42 8.99
C SER A 201 20.34 -7.58 9.30
N ILE A 202 19.38 -7.37 10.20
CA ILE A 202 18.29 -8.31 10.51
C ILE A 202 16.99 -7.84 9.89
N GLY A 203 16.62 -6.57 10.07
CA GLY A 203 15.37 -5.98 9.58
C GLY A 203 15.25 -5.99 8.05
N LYS A 204 16.36 -5.98 7.34
CA LYS A 204 16.47 -6.09 5.89
C LYS A 204 17.44 -7.21 5.47
N PHE A 205 17.50 -8.31 6.25
CA PHE A 205 18.35 -9.46 5.90
C PHE A 205 18.05 -9.97 4.49
N GLY A 206 19.08 -10.28 3.71
CA GLY A 206 18.98 -10.63 2.30
C GLY A 206 18.86 -9.41 1.36
N GLY A 207 18.67 -8.22 1.90
CA GLY A 207 18.64 -6.95 1.16
C GLY A 207 17.63 -6.94 0.02
N ASP A 208 17.99 -6.29 -1.08
CA ASP A 208 17.14 -6.22 -2.27
C ASP A 208 17.18 -7.54 -3.07
N THR A 209 18.21 -8.39 -2.87
CA THR A 209 18.33 -9.70 -3.53
C THR A 209 17.19 -10.63 -3.15
N ASP A 210 16.84 -10.71 -1.85
CA ASP A 210 15.81 -11.60 -1.35
C ASP A 210 14.41 -10.94 -1.36
N ASN A 211 14.31 -9.64 -1.67
CA ASN A 211 13.02 -8.96 -1.73
C ASN A 211 12.16 -9.55 -2.85
N TRP A 212 10.88 -9.80 -2.57
CA TRP A 212 9.93 -10.49 -3.46
C TRP A 212 10.32 -11.95 -3.80
N GLU A 213 11.24 -12.52 -3.04
CA GLU A 213 11.63 -13.93 -3.20
C GLU A 213 11.14 -14.76 -2.01
N TRP A 214 11.02 -16.05 -2.19
CA TRP A 214 10.69 -17.02 -1.16
C TRP A 214 11.63 -18.24 -1.29
N PRO A 215 12.12 -18.83 -0.19
CA PRO A 215 11.91 -18.42 1.23
C PRO A 215 12.66 -17.16 1.63
N ARG A 216 12.17 -16.49 2.69
CA ARG A 216 12.84 -15.32 3.29
C ARG A 216 13.19 -15.58 4.74
N HIS A 217 14.35 -15.07 5.17
CA HIS A 217 14.85 -15.19 6.54
C HIS A 217 15.01 -13.82 7.22
N THR A 218 14.34 -12.80 6.69
CA THR A 218 14.37 -11.43 7.21
C THR A 218 13.60 -11.34 8.52
N GLY A 219 14.22 -10.76 9.56
CA GLY A 219 13.53 -10.33 10.78
C GLY A 219 12.83 -8.98 10.56
N GLY A 220 11.89 -8.93 9.60
CA GLY A 220 11.34 -7.72 9.00
C GLY A 220 10.24 -7.06 9.83
N PHE A 221 10.48 -6.77 11.11
CA PHE A 221 9.53 -6.10 12.00
C PHE A 221 10.04 -4.75 12.50
N SER A 222 9.12 -3.90 12.90
CA SER A 222 9.36 -2.71 13.72
C SER A 222 8.21 -2.51 14.72
N VAL A 223 8.51 -1.88 15.84
CA VAL A 223 7.59 -1.75 16.97
C VAL A 223 7.40 -0.28 17.27
N PHE A 224 6.15 0.12 17.33
CA PHE A 224 5.73 1.48 17.69
C PHE A 224 4.72 1.44 18.83
N ARG A 225 4.36 2.60 19.35
CA ARG A 225 3.24 2.75 20.28
C ARG A 225 2.40 3.95 19.85
N VAL A 226 1.09 3.75 19.91
CA VAL A 226 0.11 4.83 19.70
C VAL A 226 -0.15 5.50 21.04
N TYR A 227 -0.16 6.83 21.03
CA TYR A 227 -0.47 7.67 22.19
C TYR A 227 -1.75 8.47 21.96
N MET A 228 -2.39 8.84 23.04
CA MET A 228 -3.58 9.68 23.07
C MET A 228 -3.45 10.74 24.16
N SER A 229 -4.25 11.80 24.11
CA SER A 229 -4.36 12.76 25.18
C SER A 229 -4.90 12.14 26.47
N LYS A 230 -4.71 12.80 27.60
CA LYS A 230 -5.16 12.30 28.92
C LYS A 230 -6.67 12.13 29.02
N ASP A 231 -7.44 12.88 28.23
CA ASP A 231 -8.90 12.75 28.13
C ASP A 231 -9.36 11.66 27.14
N GLY A 232 -8.44 10.84 26.61
CA GLY A 232 -8.72 9.68 25.80
C GLY A 232 -8.99 9.97 24.33
N LYS A 233 -8.61 11.16 23.84
CA LYS A 233 -8.83 11.55 22.44
C LYS A 233 -7.57 11.43 21.59
N PRO A 234 -7.71 11.22 20.27
CA PRO A 234 -6.59 11.39 19.35
C PRO A 234 -5.95 12.77 19.48
N ALA A 235 -4.63 12.81 19.49
CA ALA A 235 -3.87 14.06 19.63
C ALA A 235 -2.58 14.00 18.80
N GLY A 236 -2.03 15.17 18.48
CA GLY A 236 -0.64 15.32 18.06
C GLY A 236 0.32 15.05 19.22
N TYR A 237 1.63 15.00 18.91
CA TYR A 237 2.64 14.74 19.92
C TYR A 237 2.57 15.78 21.06
N ASP A 238 2.47 15.27 22.28
CA ASP A 238 2.65 15.99 23.53
C ASP A 238 3.33 15.06 24.55
N ALA A 239 4.30 15.59 25.31
CA ALA A 239 5.00 14.82 26.33
C ALA A 239 4.05 14.32 27.46
N ALA A 240 2.92 14.99 27.65
CA ALA A 240 1.90 14.62 28.64
C ALA A 240 0.91 13.54 28.14
N ASN A 241 0.96 13.17 26.85
CA ASN A 241 0.11 12.11 26.31
C ASN A 241 0.42 10.77 26.95
N VAL A 242 -0.59 9.91 26.97
CA VAL A 242 -0.54 8.58 27.57
C VAL A 242 -0.70 7.49 26.50
N PRO A 243 -0.21 6.26 26.72
CA PRO A 243 -0.44 5.16 25.81
C PRO A 243 -1.93 4.94 25.51
N LEU A 244 -2.24 4.68 24.22
CA LEU A 244 -3.60 4.38 23.78
C LEU A 244 -4.18 3.18 24.54
N LYS A 245 -5.43 3.30 24.96
CA LYS A 245 -6.26 2.19 25.43
C LYS A 245 -7.14 1.73 24.26
N PRO A 246 -6.74 0.70 23.50
CA PRO A 246 -7.48 0.29 22.32
C PRO A 246 -8.79 -0.41 22.66
N LYS A 247 -9.77 -0.39 21.76
CA LYS A 247 -11.02 -1.17 21.89
C LYS A 247 -10.77 -2.67 21.83
N TYR A 248 -9.76 -3.07 21.06
CA TYR A 248 -9.35 -4.45 20.89
C TYR A 248 -7.84 -4.51 20.62
N PHE A 249 -7.19 -5.59 21.00
CA PHE A 249 -5.81 -5.89 20.64
C PHE A 249 -5.62 -7.39 20.44
N LEU A 250 -4.63 -7.76 19.62
CA LEU A 250 -4.32 -9.15 19.31
C LEU A 250 -3.33 -9.70 20.35
N PRO A 251 -3.62 -10.79 21.03
CA PRO A 251 -2.63 -11.47 21.85
C PRO A 251 -1.58 -12.15 20.95
N VAL A 252 -0.31 -12.00 21.31
CA VAL A 252 0.79 -12.66 20.59
C VAL A 252 0.92 -14.09 21.08
N SER A 253 0.72 -15.06 20.17
CA SER A 253 0.93 -16.48 20.48
C SER A 253 2.39 -16.88 20.30
N ILE A 254 3.00 -17.46 21.33
CA ILE A 254 4.35 -18.04 21.27
C ILE A 254 4.34 -19.56 21.07
N LYS A 255 3.16 -20.15 20.87
CA LYS A 255 3.02 -21.61 20.65
C LYS A 255 3.49 -22.07 19.27
N GLY A 256 3.68 -21.10 18.34
CA GLY A 256 3.95 -21.39 16.94
C GLY A 256 2.72 -21.90 16.20
N VAL A 257 2.94 -22.32 14.97
CA VAL A 257 1.94 -22.92 14.08
C VAL A 257 2.42 -24.29 13.60
N LYS A 258 1.50 -25.15 13.23
CA LYS A 258 1.78 -26.45 12.65
C LYS A 258 1.26 -26.51 11.24
N ASP A 259 1.78 -27.44 10.45
CA ASP A 259 1.24 -27.73 9.14
C ASP A 259 -0.24 -28.13 9.24
N GLY A 260 -1.09 -27.53 8.39
CA GLY A 260 -2.55 -27.70 8.41
C GLY A 260 -3.30 -26.76 9.38
N ASP A 261 -2.62 -25.97 10.20
CA ASP A 261 -3.31 -24.95 11.02
C ASP A 261 -3.90 -23.86 10.11
N TYR A 262 -5.08 -23.36 10.50
CA TYR A 262 -5.70 -22.22 9.81
C TYR A 262 -4.92 -20.95 10.04
N ALA A 263 -4.60 -20.24 8.96
CA ALA A 263 -4.00 -18.93 8.97
C ALA A 263 -4.73 -18.00 8.00
N MET A 264 -4.81 -16.72 8.32
CA MET A 264 -5.32 -15.68 7.43
C MET A 264 -4.49 -14.41 7.61
N ILE A 265 -4.45 -13.59 6.56
CA ILE A 265 -3.91 -12.23 6.59
C ILE A 265 -5.09 -11.26 6.68
N TYR A 266 -5.02 -10.33 7.62
CA TYR A 266 -6.01 -9.28 7.80
C TYR A 266 -5.33 -7.93 7.78
N GLY A 267 -5.78 -6.99 6.92
CA GLY A 267 -5.16 -5.67 6.86
C GLY A 267 -5.50 -4.88 5.61
N TYR A 268 -4.60 -4.01 5.24
CA TYR A 268 -4.70 -3.06 4.13
C TYR A 268 -3.72 -3.44 3.03
N PRO A 269 -4.07 -4.39 2.17
CA PRO A 269 -3.21 -4.82 1.08
C PRO A 269 -3.09 -3.73 0.02
N GLY A 270 -2.08 -3.84 -0.83
CA GLY A 270 -1.97 -3.05 -2.05
C GLY A 270 -3.10 -3.36 -3.04
N SER A 271 -2.79 -3.37 -4.32
CA SER A 271 -3.75 -3.69 -5.37
C SER A 271 -3.33 -4.93 -6.14
N THR A 272 -4.31 -5.63 -6.72
CA THR A 272 -4.07 -6.68 -7.70
C THR A 272 -4.80 -6.36 -9.00
N ASN A 273 -4.26 -6.85 -10.12
CA ASN A 273 -4.90 -6.79 -11.44
C ASN A 273 -5.28 -8.21 -11.90
N ARG A 274 -5.88 -8.99 -11.01
CA ARG A 274 -6.26 -10.38 -11.25
C ARG A 274 -7.09 -10.56 -12.52
N TYR A 275 -8.02 -9.66 -12.77
CA TYR A 275 -8.90 -9.67 -13.92
C TYR A 275 -8.37 -8.83 -15.09
N GLU A 276 -7.04 -8.66 -15.16
CA GLU A 276 -6.41 -8.00 -16.31
C GLU A 276 -6.57 -8.86 -17.58
N THR A 277 -6.71 -8.19 -18.71
CA THR A 277 -6.83 -8.85 -20.01
C THR A 277 -5.48 -9.29 -20.56
N SER A 278 -5.49 -10.17 -21.57
CA SER A 278 -4.27 -10.54 -22.30
C SER A 278 -3.57 -9.30 -22.89
N TYR A 279 -4.32 -8.32 -23.36
CA TYR A 279 -3.79 -7.04 -23.88
C TYR A 279 -3.03 -6.27 -22.79
N GLY A 280 -3.60 -6.18 -21.56
CA GLY A 280 -2.95 -5.54 -20.43
C GLY A 280 -1.71 -6.29 -19.96
N VAL A 281 -1.76 -7.62 -19.88
CA VAL A 281 -0.58 -8.45 -19.58
C VAL A 281 0.54 -8.19 -20.58
N LYS A 282 0.22 -8.18 -21.89
CA LYS A 282 1.19 -7.90 -22.95
C LYS A 282 1.77 -6.49 -22.85
N MET A 283 0.96 -5.50 -22.51
CA MET A 283 1.41 -4.13 -22.27
C MET A 283 2.44 -4.06 -21.13
N LYS A 284 2.18 -4.78 -20.03
CA LYS A 284 3.09 -4.87 -18.88
C LYS A 284 4.42 -5.52 -19.23
N THR A 285 4.39 -6.67 -19.91
CA THR A 285 5.61 -7.42 -20.24
C THR A 285 6.46 -6.75 -21.32
N ASP A 286 5.83 -6.14 -22.32
CA ASP A 286 6.55 -5.60 -23.49
C ASP A 286 7.03 -4.16 -23.26
N ILE A 287 6.30 -3.34 -22.51
CA ILE A 287 6.54 -1.89 -22.46
C ILE A 287 6.65 -1.37 -21.03
N GLU A 288 5.63 -1.59 -20.17
CA GLU A 288 5.54 -0.96 -18.87
C GLU A 288 6.73 -1.37 -17.97
N ASN A 289 6.81 -2.66 -17.64
CA ASN A 289 7.81 -3.15 -16.70
C ASN A 289 9.25 -2.96 -17.19
N PRO A 290 9.61 -3.28 -18.45
CA PRO A 290 10.97 -3.03 -18.97
C PRO A 290 11.37 -1.56 -18.92
N THR A 291 10.45 -0.64 -19.24
CA THR A 291 10.73 0.79 -19.17
C THR A 291 10.96 1.27 -17.74
N ARG A 292 10.11 0.85 -16.80
CA ARG A 292 10.21 1.21 -15.38
C ARG A 292 11.48 0.63 -14.75
N VAL A 293 11.79 -0.63 -15.02
CA VAL A 293 13.01 -1.30 -14.52
C VAL A 293 14.25 -0.53 -14.97
N ASN A 294 14.35 -0.21 -16.26
CA ASN A 294 15.51 0.50 -16.80
C ASN A 294 15.71 1.88 -16.17
N LEU A 295 14.64 2.69 -16.08
CA LEU A 295 14.71 4.04 -15.49
C LEU A 295 15.04 4.01 -13.99
N ARG A 296 14.51 3.04 -13.25
CA ARG A 296 14.78 2.86 -11.82
C ARG A 296 16.18 2.34 -11.57
N ASP A 297 16.67 1.44 -12.40
CA ASP A 297 18.06 0.92 -12.33
C ASP A 297 19.09 2.06 -12.42
N MET A 298 18.91 2.97 -13.37
CA MET A 298 19.75 4.15 -13.52
C MET A 298 19.72 5.02 -12.24
N ARG A 299 18.53 5.31 -11.70
CA ARG A 299 18.39 6.11 -10.49
C ARG A 299 19.03 5.44 -9.28
N LEU A 300 18.79 4.14 -9.08
CA LEU A 300 19.35 3.37 -7.97
C LEU A 300 20.87 3.35 -8.02
N LYS A 301 21.45 3.19 -9.21
CA LYS A 301 22.91 3.22 -9.39
C LYS A 301 23.51 4.56 -8.94
N HIS A 302 22.96 5.69 -9.42
CA HIS A 302 23.44 7.01 -9.00
C HIS A 302 23.25 7.25 -7.50
N MET A 303 22.09 6.91 -6.94
CA MET A 303 21.85 7.07 -5.50
C MET A 303 22.81 6.21 -4.68
N PHE A 304 23.07 4.98 -5.10
CA PHE A 304 23.98 4.09 -4.40
C PHE A 304 25.43 4.60 -4.40
N ASP A 305 25.88 5.19 -5.50
CA ASP A 305 27.21 5.79 -5.59
C ASP A 305 27.36 6.99 -4.65
N GLU A 306 26.31 7.79 -4.47
CA GLU A 306 26.27 8.85 -3.46
C GLU A 306 26.26 8.31 -2.02
N MET A 307 25.44 7.29 -1.75
CA MET A 307 25.29 6.67 -0.43
C MET A 307 26.57 6.02 0.09
N LYS A 308 27.51 5.65 -0.80
CA LYS A 308 28.82 5.09 -0.42
C LYS A 308 29.80 6.13 0.13
N LYS A 309 29.57 7.43 -0.09
CA LYS A 309 30.51 8.47 0.26
C LYS A 309 30.61 8.69 1.76
N ASP A 310 29.46 8.69 2.45
CA ASP A 310 29.41 8.89 3.89
C ASP A 310 28.06 8.44 4.50
N ASP A 311 28.04 8.23 5.82
CA ASP A 311 26.87 7.76 6.57
C ASP A 311 25.73 8.80 6.60
N ALA A 312 26.03 10.11 6.58
CA ALA A 312 25.00 11.14 6.60
C ALA A 312 24.23 11.16 5.29
N THR A 313 24.91 11.07 4.15
CA THR A 313 24.32 10.91 2.82
C THR A 313 23.50 9.63 2.73
N ARG A 314 24.06 8.51 3.24
CA ARG A 314 23.36 7.22 3.27
C ARG A 314 22.04 7.32 4.03
N LEU A 315 22.01 7.90 5.22
CA LEU A 315 20.80 8.05 6.02
C LEU A 315 19.73 8.92 5.32
N LYS A 316 20.14 10.02 4.67
CA LYS A 316 19.21 10.90 3.95
C LYS A 316 18.54 10.21 2.75
N LEU A 317 19.28 9.39 2.01
CA LEU A 317 18.80 8.72 0.81
C LEU A 317 18.14 7.37 1.08
N ALA A 318 18.39 6.75 2.24
CA ALA A 318 18.02 5.38 2.56
C ALA A 318 16.55 5.05 2.30
N SER A 319 15.62 5.89 2.78
CA SER A 319 14.19 5.66 2.62
C SER A 319 13.73 5.76 1.15
N ASN A 320 14.24 6.75 0.42
CA ASN A 320 13.91 6.92 -0.99
C ASN A 320 14.51 5.80 -1.84
N TYR A 321 15.77 5.45 -1.60
CA TYR A 321 16.43 4.31 -2.24
C TYR A 321 15.64 3.01 -2.01
N ALA A 322 15.29 2.70 -0.77
CA ALA A 322 14.54 1.50 -0.44
C ALA A 322 13.18 1.44 -1.15
N SER A 323 12.47 2.57 -1.25
CA SER A 323 11.19 2.64 -1.97
C SER A 323 11.36 2.38 -3.48
N ILE A 324 12.37 2.97 -4.11
CA ILE A 324 12.63 2.78 -5.54
C ILE A 324 13.07 1.33 -5.81
N ALA A 325 13.97 0.77 -4.98
CA ALA A 325 14.48 -0.58 -5.11
C ALA A 325 13.39 -1.64 -4.94
N ASN A 326 12.48 -1.44 -3.96
CA ASN A 326 11.36 -2.35 -3.74
C ASN A 326 10.49 -2.54 -5.01
N TYR A 327 10.11 -1.45 -5.65
CA TYR A 327 9.30 -1.52 -6.87
C TYR A 327 10.11 -1.88 -8.11
N TRP A 328 11.39 -1.53 -8.18
CA TRP A 328 12.29 -1.99 -9.24
C TRP A 328 12.34 -3.53 -9.28
N LYS A 329 12.57 -4.15 -8.12
CA LYS A 329 12.61 -5.61 -7.99
C LYS A 329 11.24 -6.25 -8.28
N PHE A 330 10.15 -5.59 -7.85
CA PHE A 330 8.78 -6.04 -8.15
C PHE A 330 8.52 -6.09 -9.66
N TYR A 331 8.79 -5.00 -10.41
CA TYR A 331 8.53 -4.96 -11.85
C TYR A 331 9.39 -5.92 -12.65
N ASP A 332 10.65 -6.08 -12.27
CA ASP A 332 11.54 -7.09 -12.86
C ASP A 332 11.02 -8.51 -12.64
N GLY A 333 10.63 -8.81 -11.41
CA GLY A 333 10.07 -10.10 -11.04
C GLY A 333 8.72 -10.38 -11.68
N GLU A 334 7.80 -9.40 -11.69
CA GLU A 334 6.48 -9.51 -12.33
C GLU A 334 6.60 -9.86 -13.81
N ALA A 335 7.43 -9.11 -14.57
CA ALA A 335 7.64 -9.38 -15.99
C ALA A 335 8.14 -10.82 -16.24
N LYS A 336 9.14 -11.25 -15.47
CA LYS A 336 9.72 -12.60 -15.58
C LYS A 336 8.71 -13.70 -15.24
N GLN A 337 7.91 -13.51 -14.19
CA GLN A 337 6.92 -14.51 -13.76
C GLN A 337 5.72 -14.58 -14.72
N LEU A 338 5.21 -13.45 -15.22
CA LEU A 338 4.14 -13.43 -16.21
C LEU A 338 4.54 -14.21 -17.47
N LEU A 339 5.78 -14.07 -17.93
CA LEU A 339 6.31 -14.82 -19.08
C LEU A 339 6.53 -16.31 -18.73
N LYS A 340 7.16 -16.60 -17.58
CA LYS A 340 7.46 -17.97 -17.15
C LYS A 340 6.21 -18.82 -17.02
N TYR A 341 5.15 -18.27 -16.44
CA TYR A 341 3.89 -18.98 -16.23
C TYR A 341 2.92 -18.84 -17.41
N LYS A 342 3.35 -18.23 -18.51
CA LYS A 342 2.53 -18.08 -19.73
C LYS A 342 1.16 -17.46 -19.43
N VAL A 343 1.15 -16.41 -18.58
CA VAL A 343 -0.10 -15.78 -18.14
C VAL A 343 -0.85 -15.14 -19.30
N PHE A 344 -0.14 -14.61 -20.30
CA PHE A 344 -0.75 -14.09 -21.53
C PHE A 344 -1.61 -15.15 -22.23
N GLU A 345 -1.07 -16.35 -22.46
CA GLU A 345 -1.75 -17.46 -23.13
C GLU A 345 -2.94 -17.99 -22.30
N GLN A 346 -2.79 -18.02 -20.97
CA GLN A 346 -3.90 -18.38 -20.07
C GLN A 346 -5.05 -17.40 -20.20
N LYS A 347 -4.75 -16.09 -20.18
CA LYS A 347 -5.77 -15.04 -20.36
C LYS A 347 -6.44 -15.14 -21.74
N GLN A 348 -5.69 -15.40 -22.81
CA GLN A 348 -6.27 -15.60 -24.13
C GLN A 348 -7.23 -16.80 -24.18
N ALA A 349 -6.89 -17.89 -23.49
CA ALA A 349 -7.77 -19.07 -23.40
C ALA A 349 -9.07 -18.74 -22.64
N ASP A 350 -9.01 -17.97 -21.56
CA ASP A 350 -10.19 -17.55 -20.81
C ASP A 350 -11.05 -16.55 -21.60
N GLU A 351 -10.41 -15.62 -22.32
CA GLU A 351 -11.07 -14.69 -23.25
C GLU A 351 -11.79 -15.42 -24.39
N ALA A 352 -11.19 -16.50 -24.91
CA ALA A 352 -11.82 -17.32 -25.93
C ALA A 352 -13.10 -18.00 -25.41
N LYS A 353 -13.08 -18.51 -24.16
CA LYS A 353 -14.28 -19.08 -23.51
C LYS A 353 -15.37 -18.01 -23.34
N PHE A 354 -14.98 -16.82 -22.90
CA PHE A 354 -15.93 -15.70 -22.75
C PHE A 354 -16.52 -15.29 -24.10
N LYS A 355 -15.69 -15.13 -25.15
CA LYS A 355 -16.16 -14.79 -26.52
C LYS A 355 -17.15 -15.82 -27.03
N ALA A 356 -16.90 -17.11 -26.79
CA ALA A 356 -17.83 -18.18 -27.17
C ALA A 356 -19.17 -18.07 -26.41
N TRP A 357 -19.13 -17.77 -25.10
CA TRP A 357 -20.32 -17.56 -24.29
C TRP A 357 -21.08 -16.29 -24.67
N ALA A 358 -20.37 -15.22 -25.05
CA ALA A 358 -20.93 -13.91 -25.40
C ALA A 358 -21.62 -13.89 -26.79
N LYS A 359 -21.35 -14.88 -27.63
CA LYS A 359 -21.92 -14.97 -28.99
C LYS A 359 -23.45 -14.88 -28.95
N GLY A 360 -24.01 -13.93 -29.71
CA GLY A 360 -25.44 -13.65 -29.74
C GLY A 360 -25.99 -12.89 -28.53
N LYS A 361 -25.10 -12.34 -27.69
CA LYS A 361 -25.45 -11.47 -26.56
C LYS A 361 -24.93 -10.05 -26.84
N PRO A 362 -25.75 -9.13 -27.39
CA PRO A 362 -25.29 -7.81 -27.85
C PRO A 362 -24.52 -6.99 -26.80
N GLU A 363 -24.84 -7.17 -25.51
CA GLU A 363 -24.19 -6.47 -24.40
C GLU A 363 -22.71 -6.87 -24.23
N PHE A 364 -22.33 -8.09 -24.64
CA PHE A 364 -21.01 -8.68 -24.35
C PHE A 364 -20.20 -9.01 -25.58
N GLU A 365 -20.84 -9.13 -26.74
CA GLU A 365 -20.22 -9.67 -27.96
C GLU A 365 -19.02 -8.84 -28.46
N ASN A 366 -19.07 -7.51 -28.28
CA ASN A 366 -18.07 -6.59 -28.77
C ASN A 366 -17.01 -6.15 -27.76
N ILE A 367 -17.12 -6.55 -26.49
CA ILE A 367 -16.26 -6.06 -25.39
C ILE A 367 -14.77 -6.24 -25.74
N PHE A 368 -14.35 -7.42 -26.17
CA PHE A 368 -12.94 -7.66 -26.45
C PHE A 368 -12.42 -6.95 -27.71
N SER A 369 -13.25 -6.77 -28.73
CA SER A 369 -12.87 -6.00 -29.92
C SER A 369 -12.74 -4.50 -29.61
N GLU A 370 -13.55 -3.97 -28.69
CA GLU A 370 -13.45 -2.59 -28.22
C GLU A 370 -12.19 -2.40 -27.35
N TRP A 371 -11.88 -3.33 -26.48
CA TRP A 371 -10.66 -3.31 -25.68
C TRP A 371 -9.40 -3.39 -26.56
N GLU A 372 -9.37 -4.29 -27.53
CA GLU A 372 -8.27 -4.40 -28.47
C GLU A 372 -7.97 -3.05 -29.16
N LYS A 373 -8.98 -2.41 -29.72
CA LYS A 373 -8.87 -1.07 -30.34
C LYS A 373 -8.37 -0.02 -29.32
N ALA A 374 -8.84 -0.08 -28.08
CA ALA A 374 -8.41 0.85 -27.04
C ALA A 374 -6.94 0.66 -26.69
N TYR A 375 -6.48 -0.59 -26.54
CA TYR A 375 -5.07 -0.90 -26.27
C TYR A 375 -4.17 -0.56 -27.46
N GLU A 376 -4.58 -0.83 -28.70
CA GLU A 376 -3.84 -0.43 -29.90
C GLU A 376 -3.66 1.08 -30.00
N LYS A 377 -4.73 1.83 -29.71
CA LYS A 377 -4.69 3.30 -29.66
C LYS A 377 -3.82 3.84 -28.55
N TRP A 378 -3.79 3.17 -27.38
CA TRP A 378 -3.02 3.59 -26.20
C TRP A 378 -1.54 3.19 -26.26
N ARG A 379 -1.22 2.03 -26.83
CA ARG A 379 0.13 1.42 -26.87
C ARG A 379 1.26 2.37 -27.26
N PRO A 380 1.12 3.26 -28.28
CA PRO A 380 2.18 4.21 -28.63
C PRO A 380 2.54 5.20 -27.54
N TYR A 381 1.58 5.51 -26.66
CA TYR A 381 1.75 6.49 -25.58
C TYR A 381 2.26 5.90 -24.28
N GLU A 382 2.16 4.58 -24.09
CA GLU A 382 2.49 3.93 -22.84
C GLU A 382 3.96 4.14 -22.43
N LYS A 383 4.88 4.01 -23.37
CA LYS A 383 6.31 4.25 -23.13
C LYS A 383 6.57 5.71 -22.73
N HIS A 384 5.96 6.67 -23.44
CA HIS A 384 6.08 8.10 -23.11
C HIS A 384 5.56 8.41 -21.71
N ARG A 385 4.43 7.83 -21.33
CA ARG A 385 3.86 7.98 -19.97
C ARG A 385 4.85 7.59 -18.89
N TRP A 386 5.55 6.48 -19.08
CA TRP A 386 6.53 6.02 -18.08
C TRP A 386 7.84 6.82 -18.10
N PHE A 387 8.29 7.30 -19.24
CA PHE A 387 9.41 8.25 -19.30
C PHE A 387 9.09 9.56 -18.57
N ILE A 388 7.87 10.07 -18.71
CA ILE A 388 7.43 11.24 -17.95
C ILE A 388 7.37 10.92 -16.43
N ASN A 389 6.67 9.87 -16.06
CA ASN A 389 6.39 9.58 -14.64
C ASN A 389 7.64 9.10 -13.87
N GLU A 390 8.44 8.22 -14.42
CA GLU A 390 9.62 7.66 -13.78
C GLU A 390 10.91 8.45 -14.07
N GLY A 391 11.04 8.99 -15.28
CA GLY A 391 12.21 9.78 -15.67
C GLY A 391 12.11 11.23 -15.21
N ILE A 392 11.12 11.96 -15.69
CA ILE A 392 10.99 13.40 -15.42
C ILE A 392 10.45 13.64 -14.01
N LEU A 393 9.23 13.17 -13.72
CA LEU A 393 8.57 13.40 -12.43
C LEU A 393 9.16 12.54 -11.30
N GLY A 394 9.92 11.52 -11.64
CA GLY A 394 10.74 10.75 -10.69
C GLY A 394 11.90 11.56 -10.10
N SER A 395 12.32 12.65 -10.75
CA SER A 395 13.30 13.58 -10.19
C SER A 395 12.63 14.51 -9.16
N PRO A 396 13.12 14.59 -7.89
CA PRO A 396 12.58 15.49 -6.89
C PRO A 396 12.59 16.96 -7.34
N LEU A 397 13.64 17.40 -8.03
CA LEU A 397 13.77 18.74 -8.56
C LEU A 397 12.69 19.08 -9.58
N LEU A 398 12.49 18.19 -10.56
CA LEU A 398 11.48 18.40 -11.61
C LEU A 398 10.05 18.29 -11.07
N ALA A 399 9.82 17.40 -10.11
CA ALA A 399 8.54 17.32 -9.40
C ALA A 399 8.25 18.59 -8.58
N PHE A 400 9.28 19.20 -7.97
CA PHE A 400 9.18 20.48 -7.29
C PHE A 400 8.87 21.62 -8.27
N ALA A 401 9.60 21.70 -9.39
CA ALA A 401 9.35 22.68 -10.46
C ALA A 401 7.91 22.58 -10.99
N SER A 402 7.40 21.37 -11.21
CA SER A 402 6.00 21.15 -11.60
C SER A 402 4.99 21.67 -10.58
N SER A 403 5.32 21.60 -9.28
CA SER A 403 4.48 22.20 -8.22
C SER A 403 4.45 23.73 -8.27
N MET A 404 5.53 24.36 -8.68
CA MET A 404 5.60 25.82 -8.88
C MET A 404 4.73 26.27 -10.06
N MET A 405 4.76 25.54 -11.18
CA MET A 405 3.88 25.80 -12.33
C MET A 405 2.40 25.71 -11.95
N LEU A 406 2.04 24.72 -11.12
CA LEU A 406 0.67 24.59 -10.62
C LEU A 406 0.29 25.80 -9.74
N LEU A 407 1.18 26.25 -8.84
CA LEU A 407 0.96 27.42 -8.01
C LEU A 407 0.72 28.68 -8.86
N GLU A 408 1.56 28.91 -9.87
CA GLU A 408 1.40 30.03 -10.80
C GLU A 408 0.04 30.00 -11.49
N SER A 409 -0.34 28.83 -12.05
CA SER A 409 -1.63 28.65 -12.72
C SER A 409 -2.83 28.93 -11.78
N GLU A 410 -2.77 28.45 -10.54
CA GLU A 410 -3.85 28.67 -9.58
C GLU A 410 -3.87 30.11 -9.06
N LEU A 411 -2.70 30.73 -8.87
CA LEU A 411 -2.55 32.13 -8.45
C LEU A 411 -3.16 33.09 -9.50
N VAL A 412 -2.88 32.85 -10.79
CA VAL A 412 -3.44 33.64 -11.90
C VAL A 412 -4.97 33.50 -11.96
N LYS A 413 -5.49 32.29 -11.76
CA LYS A 413 -6.94 32.01 -11.86
C LYS A 413 -7.74 32.51 -10.66
N LYS A 414 -7.19 32.38 -9.45
CA LYS A 414 -7.95 32.55 -8.18
C LYS A 414 -7.49 33.74 -7.33
N GLY A 415 -6.33 34.31 -7.64
CA GLY A 415 -5.71 35.37 -6.87
C GLY A 415 -4.99 34.93 -5.58
N PRO A 416 -4.15 35.78 -4.99
CA PRO A 416 -3.25 35.43 -3.88
C PRO A 416 -3.98 35.13 -2.56
N ASP A 417 -5.17 35.67 -2.37
CA ASP A 417 -5.94 35.54 -1.14
C ASP A 417 -6.80 34.26 -1.08
N ASN A 418 -6.89 33.51 -2.18
CA ASN A 418 -7.65 32.27 -2.23
C ASN A 418 -7.05 31.22 -1.28
N ALA A 419 -7.92 30.53 -0.54
CA ALA A 419 -7.52 29.52 0.45
C ALA A 419 -6.76 28.33 -0.18
N ASP A 420 -7.09 27.93 -1.40
CA ASP A 420 -6.41 26.84 -2.11
C ASP A 420 -5.00 27.25 -2.51
N VAL A 421 -4.82 28.50 -2.97
CA VAL A 421 -3.52 29.07 -3.31
C VAL A 421 -2.63 29.15 -2.06
N LYS A 422 -3.18 29.64 -0.93
CA LYS A 422 -2.45 29.70 0.36
C LYS A 422 -2.04 28.31 0.85
N ARG A 423 -2.90 27.31 0.73
CA ARG A 423 -2.58 25.92 1.07
C ARG A 423 -1.48 25.35 0.18
N LEU A 424 -1.58 25.59 -1.13
CA LEU A 424 -0.58 25.12 -2.09
C LEU A 424 0.78 25.78 -1.82
N LEU A 425 0.81 27.09 -1.57
CA LEU A 425 2.01 27.83 -1.19
C LEU A 425 2.64 27.28 0.09
N THR A 426 1.83 26.99 1.11
CA THR A 426 2.30 26.37 2.36
C THR A 426 2.92 24.98 2.11
N SER A 427 2.26 24.15 1.29
CA SER A 427 2.76 22.83 0.91
C SER A 427 4.10 22.92 0.17
N ILE A 428 4.22 23.86 -0.77
CA ILE A 428 5.46 24.09 -1.54
C ILE A 428 6.58 24.59 -0.62
N ASN A 429 6.29 25.52 0.29
CA ASN A 429 7.29 26.02 1.25
C ASN A 429 7.78 24.92 2.21
N ASN A 430 6.93 24.00 2.62
CA ASN A 430 7.34 22.86 3.42
C ASN A 430 8.25 21.93 2.61
N ARG A 431 7.86 21.57 1.39
CA ARG A 431 8.71 20.78 0.48
C ARG A 431 10.03 21.45 0.18
N ARG A 432 10.06 22.80 0.04
CA ARG A 432 11.29 23.56 -0.17
C ARG A 432 12.27 23.41 0.99
N LYS A 433 11.77 23.39 2.23
CA LYS A 433 12.61 23.17 3.42
C LYS A 433 13.24 21.78 3.41
N ASP A 434 12.44 20.77 3.08
CA ASP A 434 12.91 19.38 2.96
C ASP A 434 13.89 19.22 1.79
N PHE A 435 13.64 19.92 0.68
CA PHE A 435 14.47 19.91 -0.52
C PHE A 435 15.83 20.58 -0.27
N VAL A 436 15.85 21.75 0.34
CA VAL A 436 17.11 22.45 0.73
C VAL A 436 17.92 21.60 1.72
N ALA A 437 17.27 20.89 2.62
CA ALA A 437 17.93 19.95 3.52
C ALA A 437 18.51 18.71 2.78
N SER A 438 17.93 18.33 1.64
CA SER A 438 18.39 17.21 0.80
C SER A 438 19.36 17.62 -0.31
N GLU A 439 19.29 18.87 -0.80
CA GLU A 439 20.15 19.42 -1.88
C GLU A 439 21.62 19.57 -1.51
N VAL A 440 21.91 19.78 -0.23
CA VAL A 440 23.30 19.77 0.27
C VAL A 440 23.98 18.40 0.05
N VAL A 441 23.25 17.44 -0.49
CA VAL A 441 23.69 16.03 -0.66
C VAL A 441 23.61 15.54 -2.11
N GLY A 442 23.02 16.29 -3.02
CA GLY A 442 22.75 15.80 -4.39
C GLY A 442 23.09 16.78 -5.52
N SER A 443 23.76 17.89 -5.21
CA SER A 443 24.27 18.86 -6.21
C SER A 443 25.73 18.61 -6.52
#